data_8d63cb5f76b041e360078d75d2cbeee9
#
_entry.id   8d63cb5f76b041e360078d75d2cbeee9
#
_cell.length_a   1.000
_cell.length_b   1.000
_cell.length_c   1.000
_cell.angle_alpha   90.00
_cell.angle_beta   90.00
_cell.angle_gamma   90.00
#
_symmetry.space_group_name_H-M   'P 1'
#
loop_
_entity.id
_entity.type
_entity.pdbx_description
1 polymer ?
#
loop_
_entity_poly.entity_id
_entity_poly.type
_entity_poly.pdbx_seq_one_letter_code
_entity_poly.pdbx_strand_id
1 'polypeptide(L)'
;MNITIRQRENKKWQAIISYKDKRNKWKQKSKGGFDKRKDANLWAQEMSFELKKLEKSGVLGSEYTLQETFEIYMEVNFSDDKNITTRQPYIQMMRFFNFFKDYNIADIKPKELLDFVNSKRKETGCANNLHVEKLSTLFNFAIKKLRACEYNPCDLINKATPKEDDRIKFITEDLYKEILKAMTNDAQRLVIRLLYETGMRISEVFGLCTQNVVANTVKVEKQYIYDYKLFTDKLKTKNSYRTIPISSELYRDLKKKPVDMDGRIFYDVQVPTIRYHLSKFKTSPHCFRHTRATILVSSGIDLTVVASVIGDKIETILNTYVNVNENGNENEKPKT
;
A
#
# COMPACT_ATOMS: atom_id res chain seq x y z
N MET A 1 -17.17 -38.14 13.19
CA MET A 1 -17.17 -37.26 14.37
C MET A 1 -17.60 -38.07 15.58
N ASN A 2 -16.80 -38.08 16.66
CA ASN A 2 -17.08 -38.84 17.89
C ASN A 2 -17.11 -37.88 19.07
N ILE A 3 -18.10 -38.07 19.98
CA ILE A 3 -18.25 -37.28 21.19
C ILE A 3 -17.95 -38.17 22.40
N THR A 4 -17.06 -37.70 23.28
CA THR A 4 -16.71 -38.37 24.53
C THR A 4 -16.94 -37.41 25.69
N ILE A 5 -17.72 -37.85 26.71
CA ILE A 5 -17.97 -37.11 27.95
C ILE A 5 -17.42 -37.91 29.09
N ARG A 6 -16.48 -37.34 29.86
CA ARG A 6 -15.86 -38.01 31.01
C ARG A 6 -15.82 -37.08 32.22
N GLN A 7 -15.84 -37.68 33.40
CA GLN A 7 -15.59 -36.97 34.63
C GLN A 7 -14.09 -36.99 34.94
N ARG A 8 -13.54 -35.84 35.33
CA ARG A 8 -12.15 -35.71 35.77
C ARG A 8 -12.01 -35.98 37.27
N GLU A 9 -10.81 -36.17 37.75
CA GLU A 9 -10.47 -36.39 39.17
C GLU A 9 -11.04 -35.32 40.10
N ASN A 10 -11.15 -34.08 39.63
CA ASN A 10 -11.73 -32.94 40.35
C ASN A 10 -13.28 -32.95 40.36
N LYS A 11 -13.92 -34.07 40.04
CA LYS A 11 -15.37 -34.27 39.91
C LYS A 11 -16.08 -33.39 38.88
N LYS A 12 -15.36 -32.58 38.09
CA LYS A 12 -15.93 -31.78 36.98
C LYS A 12 -16.00 -32.62 35.70
N TRP A 13 -16.99 -32.31 34.87
CA TRP A 13 -17.18 -32.98 33.59
C TRP A 13 -16.39 -32.29 32.47
N GLN A 14 -15.93 -33.11 31.54
CA GLN A 14 -15.25 -32.65 30.31
C GLN A 14 -15.94 -33.31 29.11
N ALA A 15 -16.23 -32.47 28.08
CA ALA A 15 -16.64 -32.92 26.76
C ALA A 15 -15.47 -32.84 25.77
N ILE A 16 -15.31 -33.85 24.93
CA ILE A 16 -14.31 -33.97 23.90
C ILE A 16 -15.00 -34.37 22.60
N ILE A 17 -14.79 -33.62 21.53
CA ILE A 17 -15.29 -33.93 20.19
C ILE A 17 -14.10 -34.22 19.31
N SER A 18 -14.04 -35.44 18.77
CA SER A 18 -13.02 -35.83 17.79
C SER A 18 -13.63 -35.83 16.40
N TYR A 19 -12.96 -35.18 15.46
CA TYR A 19 -13.36 -35.09 14.05
C TYR A 19 -12.16 -35.21 13.14
N LYS A 20 -12.38 -35.54 11.88
CA LYS A 20 -11.32 -35.53 10.86
C LYS A 20 -11.31 -34.21 10.09
N ASP A 21 -10.12 -33.67 9.87
CA ASP A 21 -9.92 -32.53 9.01
C ASP A 21 -9.94 -32.92 7.50
N LYS A 22 -9.80 -31.93 6.61
CA LYS A 22 -9.74 -32.17 5.15
C LYS A 22 -8.58 -33.04 4.71
N ARG A 23 -7.49 -33.11 5.51
CA ARG A 23 -6.32 -33.98 5.28
C ARG A 23 -6.51 -35.37 5.89
N ASN A 24 -7.75 -35.70 6.31
CA ASN A 24 -8.11 -36.97 6.95
C ASN A 24 -7.40 -37.23 8.30
N LYS A 25 -6.83 -36.19 8.94
CA LYS A 25 -6.20 -36.26 10.25
C LYS A 25 -7.22 -36.05 11.38
N TRP A 26 -7.06 -36.80 12.46
CA TRP A 26 -7.90 -36.65 13.64
C TRP A 26 -7.55 -35.36 14.40
N LYS A 27 -8.56 -34.56 14.71
CA LYS A 27 -8.52 -33.37 15.54
C LYS A 27 -9.50 -33.50 16.69
N GLN A 28 -9.24 -32.76 17.77
CA GLN A 28 -10.10 -32.74 18.95
C GLN A 28 -10.38 -31.30 19.41
N LYS A 29 -11.67 -31.04 19.70
CA LYS A 29 -12.06 -29.85 20.48
C LYS A 29 -12.55 -30.36 21.83
N SER A 30 -12.10 -29.74 22.92
CA SER A 30 -12.53 -30.15 24.26
C SER A 30 -12.82 -28.95 25.17
N LYS A 31 -13.79 -29.09 26.04
CA LYS A 31 -14.09 -28.14 27.11
C LYS A 31 -14.36 -28.91 28.40
N GLY A 32 -13.71 -28.46 29.47
CA GLY A 32 -13.87 -29.03 30.81
C GLY A 32 -14.44 -28.00 31.80
N GLY A 33 -14.62 -28.42 33.05
CA GLY A 33 -15.07 -27.53 34.12
C GLY A 33 -16.58 -27.47 34.32
N PHE A 34 -17.35 -28.32 33.64
CA PHE A 34 -18.81 -28.40 33.85
C PHE A 34 -19.15 -29.08 35.17
N ASP A 35 -20.11 -28.54 35.91
CA ASP A 35 -20.59 -29.12 37.15
C ASP A 35 -21.48 -30.35 36.94
N LYS A 36 -22.27 -30.35 35.87
CA LYS A 36 -23.19 -31.41 35.53
C LYS A 36 -22.85 -32.04 34.18
N ARG A 37 -23.02 -33.33 34.09
CA ARG A 37 -22.88 -34.10 32.83
C ARG A 37 -23.79 -33.55 31.71
N LYS A 38 -25.00 -33.08 32.09
CA LYS A 38 -25.97 -32.51 31.15
C LYS A 38 -25.43 -31.30 30.43
N ASP A 39 -24.71 -30.40 31.14
CA ASP A 39 -24.15 -29.17 30.57
C ASP A 39 -22.98 -29.48 29.62
N ALA A 40 -22.15 -30.46 29.98
CA ALA A 40 -21.11 -30.95 29.09
C ALA A 40 -21.69 -31.57 27.81
N ASN A 41 -22.80 -32.28 27.92
CA ASN A 41 -23.48 -32.89 26.77
C ASN A 41 -24.12 -31.80 25.86
N LEU A 42 -24.75 -30.79 26.46
CA LEU A 42 -25.36 -29.70 25.72
C LEU A 42 -24.28 -28.95 24.89
N TRP A 43 -23.19 -28.59 25.54
CA TRP A 43 -22.05 -27.98 24.84
C TRP A 43 -21.51 -28.87 23.70
N ALA A 44 -21.42 -30.17 23.92
CA ALA A 44 -20.97 -31.11 22.90
C ALA A 44 -21.92 -31.18 21.69
N GLN A 45 -23.23 -31.11 21.93
CA GLN A 45 -24.24 -31.09 20.88
C GLN A 45 -24.17 -29.79 20.05
N GLU A 46 -24.11 -28.62 20.71
CA GLU A 46 -23.96 -27.32 20.06
C GLU A 46 -22.69 -27.27 19.20
N MET A 47 -21.57 -27.66 19.77
CA MET A 47 -20.29 -27.68 19.05
C MET A 47 -20.29 -28.69 17.89
N SER A 48 -20.95 -29.85 18.07
CA SER A 48 -21.11 -30.83 16.99
C SER A 48 -21.95 -30.29 15.82
N PHE A 49 -22.98 -29.50 16.14
CA PHE A 49 -23.81 -28.84 15.11
C PHE A 49 -23.00 -27.78 14.34
N GLU A 50 -22.22 -26.95 15.06
CA GLU A 50 -21.32 -25.99 14.44
C GLU A 50 -20.30 -26.66 13.52
N LEU A 51 -19.63 -27.73 14.01
CA LEU A 51 -18.66 -28.47 13.21
C LEU A 51 -19.29 -29.12 11.97
N LYS A 52 -20.53 -29.63 12.06
CA LYS A 52 -21.25 -30.16 10.88
C LYS A 52 -21.62 -29.06 9.89
N LYS A 53 -21.96 -27.86 10.36
CA LYS A 53 -22.20 -26.70 9.51
C LYS A 53 -20.92 -26.28 8.76
N LEU A 54 -19.79 -26.27 9.47
CA LEU A 54 -18.46 -25.99 8.90
C LEU A 54 -18.02 -27.06 7.89
N GLU A 55 -18.34 -28.34 8.17
CA GLU A 55 -18.10 -29.44 7.23
C GLU A 55 -18.89 -29.27 5.93
N LYS A 56 -20.17 -28.90 6.02
CA LYS A 56 -21.02 -28.63 4.84
C LYS A 56 -20.57 -27.40 4.06
N SER A 57 -20.08 -26.35 4.73
CA SER A 57 -19.54 -25.16 4.08
C SER A 57 -18.15 -25.39 3.47
N GLY A 58 -17.54 -26.56 3.76
CA GLY A 58 -16.20 -26.91 3.32
C GLY A 58 -15.08 -26.20 4.09
N VAL A 59 -15.39 -25.53 5.21
CA VAL A 59 -14.44 -24.83 6.08
C VAL A 59 -13.84 -25.74 7.15
N LEU A 60 -14.52 -26.83 7.49
CA LEU A 60 -14.06 -27.73 8.54
C LEU A 60 -12.69 -28.33 8.22
N GLY A 61 -11.71 -28.11 9.10
CA GLY A 61 -10.36 -28.63 8.98
C GLY A 61 -9.50 -27.92 7.93
N SER A 62 -9.85 -26.73 7.50
CA SER A 62 -8.91 -25.87 6.81
C SER A 62 -7.87 -25.40 7.81
N GLU A 63 -6.63 -25.89 7.66
CA GLU A 63 -5.53 -25.65 8.59
C GLU A 63 -4.53 -24.63 8.03
N TYR A 64 -5.00 -23.69 7.21
CA TYR A 64 -4.12 -22.66 6.72
C TYR A 64 -3.85 -21.66 7.83
N THR A 65 -2.57 -21.46 8.13
CA THR A 65 -2.11 -20.34 8.93
C THR A 65 -2.27 -19.05 8.14
N LEU A 66 -2.21 -17.90 8.82
CA LEU A 66 -2.18 -16.60 8.14
C LEU A 66 -1.00 -16.52 7.16
N GLN A 67 0.17 -17.07 7.54
CA GLN A 67 1.36 -17.11 6.70
C GLN A 67 1.16 -17.96 5.44
N GLU A 68 0.66 -19.18 5.59
CA GLU A 68 0.39 -20.07 4.45
C GLU A 68 -0.66 -19.46 3.50
N THR A 69 -1.70 -18.85 4.05
CA THR A 69 -2.72 -18.14 3.25
C THR A 69 -2.10 -16.99 2.45
N PHE A 70 -1.21 -16.24 3.08
CA PHE A 70 -0.47 -15.17 2.43
C PHE A 70 0.42 -15.69 1.30
N GLU A 71 1.16 -16.75 1.50
CA GLU A 71 2.04 -17.37 0.50
C GLU A 71 1.24 -17.82 -0.72
N ILE A 72 0.12 -18.54 -0.51
CA ILE A 72 -0.78 -18.95 -1.59
C ILE A 72 -1.37 -17.73 -2.31
N TYR A 73 -1.80 -16.70 -1.55
CA TYR A 73 -2.31 -15.47 -2.15
C TYR A 73 -1.28 -14.79 -3.05
N MET A 74 -0.02 -14.74 -2.59
CA MET A 74 1.08 -14.14 -3.33
C MET A 74 1.41 -14.93 -4.59
N GLU A 75 1.43 -16.24 -4.51
CA GLU A 75 1.66 -17.14 -5.66
C GLU A 75 0.57 -16.98 -6.72
N VAL A 76 -0.70 -17.02 -6.31
CA VAL A 76 -1.85 -16.94 -7.23
C VAL A 76 -1.96 -15.58 -7.91
N ASN A 77 -1.70 -14.48 -7.19
CA ASN A 77 -1.97 -13.13 -7.70
C ASN A 77 -0.73 -12.40 -8.22
N PHE A 78 0.47 -12.87 -7.89
CA PHE A 78 1.73 -12.17 -8.17
C PHE A 78 2.84 -13.13 -8.65
N SER A 79 2.50 -14.17 -9.39
CA SER A 79 3.46 -15.13 -9.96
C SER A 79 4.47 -14.49 -10.92
N ASP A 80 4.09 -13.38 -11.56
CA ASP A 80 4.97 -12.64 -12.46
C ASP A 80 5.78 -11.57 -11.71
N ASP A 81 7.09 -11.49 -11.96
CA ASP A 81 8.01 -10.48 -11.40
C ASP A 81 7.62 -9.01 -11.76
N LYS A 82 6.72 -8.85 -12.72
CA LYS A 82 6.25 -7.55 -13.23
C LYS A 82 5.44 -6.73 -12.22
N ASN A 83 5.02 -7.30 -11.09
CA ASN A 83 4.13 -6.65 -10.10
C ASN A 83 4.80 -6.34 -8.75
N ILE A 84 6.10 -6.14 -8.73
CA ILE A 84 6.90 -5.94 -7.51
C ILE A 84 6.32 -4.84 -6.59
N THR A 85 5.96 -3.68 -7.15
CA THR A 85 5.42 -2.56 -6.37
C THR A 85 4.06 -2.85 -5.75
N THR A 86 3.24 -3.69 -6.40
CA THR A 86 1.91 -4.08 -5.91
C THR A 86 2.01 -5.11 -4.77
N ARG A 87 3.11 -5.86 -4.69
CA ARG A 87 3.38 -6.86 -3.63
C ARG A 87 3.75 -6.21 -2.30
N GLN A 88 4.45 -5.06 -2.32
CA GLN A 88 4.99 -4.42 -1.12
C GLN A 88 3.98 -4.13 -0.01
N PRO A 89 2.78 -3.58 -0.29
CA PRO A 89 1.78 -3.35 0.75
C PRO A 89 1.37 -4.64 1.49
N TYR A 90 1.35 -5.78 0.80
CA TYR A 90 1.04 -7.09 1.39
C TYR A 90 2.19 -7.61 2.26
N ILE A 91 3.44 -7.43 1.82
CA ILE A 91 4.63 -7.79 2.62
C ILE A 91 4.68 -6.93 3.89
N GLN A 92 4.40 -5.63 3.78
CA GLN A 92 4.34 -4.74 4.94
C GLN A 92 3.19 -5.11 5.87
N MET A 93 2.04 -5.47 5.33
CA MET A 93 0.90 -5.99 6.10
C MET A 93 1.30 -7.24 6.90
N MET A 94 1.97 -8.22 6.31
CA MET A 94 2.41 -9.41 7.02
C MET A 94 3.43 -9.09 8.12
N ARG A 95 4.34 -8.14 7.90
CA ARG A 95 5.25 -7.66 8.95
C ARG A 95 4.50 -7.01 10.11
N PHE A 96 3.49 -6.21 9.81
CA PHE A 96 2.65 -5.56 10.82
C PHE A 96 1.87 -6.58 11.64
N PHE A 97 1.28 -7.59 11.00
CA PHE A 97 0.52 -8.67 11.64
C PHE A 97 1.35 -9.91 11.96
N ASN A 98 2.67 -9.80 12.08
CA ASN A 98 3.56 -10.93 12.33
C ASN A 98 3.22 -11.74 13.59
N PHE A 99 2.55 -11.12 14.58
CA PHE A 99 2.04 -11.79 15.77
C PHE A 99 1.06 -12.94 15.43
N PHE A 100 0.25 -12.78 14.37
CA PHE A 100 -0.75 -13.74 13.94
C PHE A 100 -0.27 -14.73 12.88
N LYS A 101 0.99 -14.67 12.45
CA LYS A 101 1.48 -15.42 11.29
C LYS A 101 1.23 -16.94 11.39
N ASP A 102 1.40 -17.50 12.59
CA ASP A 102 1.27 -18.93 12.87
C ASP A 102 -0.13 -19.33 13.38
N TYR A 103 -1.04 -18.36 13.52
CA TYR A 103 -2.44 -18.63 13.89
C TYR A 103 -3.17 -19.25 12.70
N ASN A 104 -4.01 -20.25 12.98
CA ASN A 104 -4.96 -20.70 11.97
C ASN A 104 -5.86 -19.52 11.61
N ILE A 105 -6.00 -19.24 10.31
CA ILE A 105 -6.75 -18.06 9.83
C ILE A 105 -8.22 -18.08 10.28
N ALA A 106 -8.82 -19.26 10.47
CA ALA A 106 -10.18 -19.41 10.98
C ALA A 106 -10.32 -19.09 12.47
N ASP A 107 -9.21 -19.14 13.23
CA ASP A 107 -9.21 -18.94 14.68
C ASP A 107 -8.93 -17.49 15.08
N ILE A 108 -8.54 -16.62 14.13
CA ILE A 108 -8.30 -15.20 14.38
C ILE A 108 -9.64 -14.50 14.66
N LYS A 109 -9.83 -14.07 15.91
CA LYS A 109 -11.10 -13.48 16.35
C LYS A 109 -11.13 -11.97 16.11
N PRO A 110 -12.31 -11.41 15.74
CA PRO A 110 -12.47 -9.98 15.48
C PRO A 110 -12.02 -9.09 16.64
N LYS A 111 -12.35 -9.47 17.89
CA LYS A 111 -11.99 -8.71 19.08
C LYS A 111 -10.47 -8.67 19.28
N GLU A 112 -9.79 -9.80 19.15
CA GLU A 112 -8.35 -9.91 19.32
C GLU A 112 -7.62 -9.07 18.27
N LEU A 113 -8.07 -9.11 17.01
CA LEU A 113 -7.54 -8.32 15.93
C LEU A 113 -7.78 -6.82 16.14
N LEU A 114 -8.97 -6.43 16.60
CA LEU A 114 -9.32 -5.04 16.91
C LEU A 114 -8.44 -4.50 18.05
N ASP A 115 -8.25 -5.26 19.12
CA ASP A 115 -7.43 -4.87 20.26
C ASP A 115 -5.96 -4.70 19.85
N PHE A 116 -5.44 -5.60 19.01
CA PHE A 116 -4.10 -5.48 18.42
C PHE A 116 -3.94 -4.21 17.59
N VAL A 117 -4.85 -3.96 16.64
CA VAL A 117 -4.80 -2.78 15.77
C VAL A 117 -4.89 -1.49 16.58
N ASN A 118 -5.77 -1.42 17.58
CA ASN A 118 -5.92 -0.25 18.44
C ASN A 118 -4.68 -0.01 19.31
N SER A 119 -4.05 -1.08 19.82
CA SER A 119 -2.76 -0.97 20.53
C SER A 119 -1.68 -0.38 19.63
N LYS A 120 -1.55 -0.89 18.40
CA LYS A 120 -0.58 -0.38 17.43
C LYS A 120 -0.86 1.07 16.98
N ARG A 121 -2.12 1.45 16.84
CA ARG A 121 -2.52 2.84 16.57
C ARG A 121 -2.08 3.79 17.68
N LYS A 122 -2.24 3.38 18.96
CA LYS A 122 -1.78 4.15 20.12
C LYS A 122 -0.26 4.25 20.18
N GLU A 123 0.43 3.15 19.96
CA GLU A 123 1.90 3.06 20.00
C GLU A 123 2.55 3.93 18.91
N THR A 124 2.09 3.84 17.68
CA THR A 124 2.72 4.50 16.52
C THR A 124 2.13 5.87 16.19
N GLY A 125 0.94 6.18 16.69
CA GLY A 125 0.16 7.34 16.25
C GLY A 125 -0.32 7.27 14.78
N CYS A 126 -0.18 6.12 14.13
CA CYS A 126 -0.57 5.91 12.73
C CYS A 126 -1.91 5.22 12.61
N ALA A 127 -2.73 5.61 11.63
CA ALA A 127 -4.04 5.00 11.38
C ALA A 127 -3.97 3.52 10.97
N ASN A 128 -2.88 3.11 10.32
CA ASN A 128 -2.62 1.74 9.83
C ASN A 128 -3.72 1.16 8.91
N ASN A 129 -4.56 2.03 8.32
CA ASN A 129 -5.71 1.62 7.50
C ASN A 129 -5.32 0.73 6.31
N LEU A 130 -4.17 1.02 5.67
CA LEU A 130 -3.69 0.24 4.53
C LEU A 130 -3.36 -1.22 4.93
N HIS A 131 -2.75 -1.42 6.11
CA HIS A 131 -2.45 -2.77 6.58
C HIS A 131 -3.73 -3.56 6.85
N VAL A 132 -4.74 -2.93 7.48
CA VAL A 132 -6.06 -3.55 7.72
C VAL A 132 -6.77 -3.87 6.39
N GLU A 133 -6.72 -2.96 5.41
CA GLU A 133 -7.31 -3.18 4.08
C GLU A 133 -6.67 -4.37 3.35
N LYS A 134 -5.33 -4.49 3.39
CA LYS A 134 -4.63 -5.62 2.76
C LYS A 134 -4.90 -6.93 3.48
N LEU A 135 -4.99 -6.92 4.82
CA LEU A 135 -5.40 -8.09 5.60
C LEU A 135 -6.84 -8.50 5.27
N SER A 136 -7.77 -7.53 5.18
CA SER A 136 -9.16 -7.79 4.77
C SER A 136 -9.24 -8.44 3.38
N THR A 137 -8.41 -7.98 2.43
CA THR A 137 -8.31 -8.60 1.10
C THR A 137 -7.86 -10.07 1.20
N LEU A 138 -6.89 -10.36 2.07
CA LEU A 138 -6.40 -11.71 2.31
C LEU A 138 -7.47 -12.61 2.93
N PHE A 139 -8.23 -12.13 3.92
CA PHE A 139 -9.37 -12.87 4.49
C PHE A 139 -10.46 -13.13 3.44
N ASN A 140 -10.78 -12.15 2.61
CA ASN A 140 -11.76 -12.34 1.53
C ASN A 140 -11.30 -13.40 0.52
N PHE A 141 -10.00 -13.48 0.23
CA PHE A 141 -9.43 -14.55 -0.57
C PHE A 141 -9.56 -15.91 0.14
N ALA A 142 -9.23 -15.97 1.43
CA ALA A 142 -9.35 -17.18 2.25
C ALA A 142 -10.81 -17.70 2.28
N ILE A 143 -11.79 -16.80 2.39
CA ILE A 143 -13.22 -17.14 2.35
C ILE A 143 -13.61 -17.66 0.97
N LYS A 144 -13.36 -16.88 -0.08
CA LYS A 144 -13.91 -17.11 -1.43
C LYS A 144 -13.21 -18.22 -2.20
N LYS A 145 -11.87 -18.33 -2.07
CA LYS A 145 -11.04 -19.23 -2.86
C LYS A 145 -10.60 -20.47 -2.09
N LEU A 146 -10.16 -20.31 -0.84
CA LEU A 146 -9.67 -21.42 -0.03
C LEU A 146 -10.76 -22.06 0.83
N ARG A 147 -11.87 -21.37 1.07
CA ARG A 147 -12.91 -21.77 2.05
C ARG A 147 -12.30 -22.09 3.40
N ALA A 148 -11.34 -21.26 3.82
CA ALA A 148 -10.53 -21.46 5.01
C ALA A 148 -11.11 -20.82 6.27
N CYS A 149 -12.01 -19.86 6.13
CA CYS A 149 -12.75 -19.22 7.21
C CYS A 149 -14.16 -18.81 6.75
N GLU A 150 -15.06 -18.56 7.69
CA GLU A 150 -16.46 -18.21 7.40
C GLU A 150 -16.71 -16.72 7.27
N TYR A 151 -15.96 -15.89 7.99
CA TYR A 151 -16.14 -14.44 8.04
C TYR A 151 -14.81 -13.72 8.03
N ASN A 152 -14.87 -12.42 7.71
CA ASN A 152 -13.72 -11.56 7.70
C ASN A 152 -13.61 -10.78 9.02
N PRO A 153 -12.64 -11.06 9.90
CA PRO A 153 -12.53 -10.39 11.20
C PRO A 153 -12.18 -8.89 11.08
N CYS A 154 -11.74 -8.43 9.92
CA CYS A 154 -11.44 -7.02 9.69
C CYS A 154 -12.71 -6.16 9.55
N ASP A 155 -13.88 -6.74 9.29
CA ASP A 155 -15.13 -5.99 9.06
C ASP A 155 -15.59 -5.19 10.29
N LEU A 156 -15.13 -5.57 11.50
CA LEU A 156 -15.37 -4.81 12.73
C LEU A 156 -14.36 -3.68 12.97
N ILE A 157 -13.35 -3.54 12.12
CA ILE A 157 -12.29 -2.53 12.31
C ILE A 157 -12.63 -1.28 11.50
N ASN A 158 -13.09 -0.25 12.18
CA ASN A 158 -13.34 1.04 11.56
C ASN A 158 -12.04 1.68 11.07
N LYS A 159 -12.11 2.34 9.92
CA LYS A 159 -11.02 3.17 9.43
C LYS A 159 -10.78 4.30 10.44
N ALA A 160 -9.54 4.42 10.91
CA ALA A 160 -9.15 5.57 11.71
C ALA A 160 -8.98 6.79 10.79
N THR A 161 -9.38 7.96 11.28
CA THR A 161 -9.08 9.21 10.59
C THR A 161 -7.57 9.43 10.60
N PRO A 162 -6.91 9.56 9.45
CA PRO A 162 -5.50 9.93 9.42
C PRO A 162 -5.30 11.27 10.12
N LYS A 163 -4.13 11.48 10.74
CA LYS A 163 -3.75 12.83 11.19
C LYS A 163 -3.79 13.77 9.99
N GLU A 164 -4.16 15.02 10.23
CA GLU A 164 -4.10 16.05 9.20
C GLU A 164 -2.71 16.10 8.59
N ASP A 165 -2.69 16.14 7.27
CA ASP A 165 -1.45 16.22 6.49
C ASP A 165 -1.06 17.71 6.39
N ASP A 166 -0.15 18.14 7.25
CA ASP A 166 0.39 19.51 7.29
C ASP A 166 1.41 19.80 6.18
N ARG A 167 1.57 18.86 5.24
CA ARG A 167 2.45 19.05 4.11
C ARG A 167 1.95 20.10 3.15
N ILE A 168 2.90 20.93 2.68
CA ILE A 168 2.65 21.92 1.64
C ILE A 168 2.20 21.19 0.36
N LYS A 169 1.05 21.58 -0.16
CA LYS A 169 0.46 20.98 -1.37
C LYS A 169 0.83 21.75 -2.65
N PHE A 170 1.17 23.03 -2.52
CA PHE A 170 1.57 23.91 -3.62
C PHE A 170 2.92 24.57 -3.32
N ILE A 171 3.85 24.49 -4.24
CA ILE A 171 5.21 25.05 -4.11
C ILE A 171 5.24 26.40 -4.80
N THR A 172 5.27 27.48 -4.00
CA THR A 172 5.45 28.84 -4.50
C THR A 172 6.84 29.02 -5.12
N GLU A 173 7.01 30.07 -5.92
CA GLU A 173 8.32 30.37 -6.55
C GLU A 173 9.41 30.63 -5.51
N ASP A 174 9.08 31.30 -4.41
CA ASP A 174 10.04 31.58 -3.33
C ASP A 174 10.45 30.28 -2.61
N LEU A 175 9.49 29.42 -2.27
CA LEU A 175 9.77 28.11 -1.69
C LEU A 175 10.60 27.24 -2.64
N TYR A 176 10.33 27.30 -3.94
CA TYR A 176 11.14 26.59 -4.94
C TYR A 176 12.61 27.06 -4.95
N LYS A 177 12.84 28.38 -4.86
CA LYS A 177 14.18 28.96 -4.77
C LYS A 177 14.90 28.51 -3.49
N GLU A 178 14.19 28.47 -2.34
CA GLU A 178 14.74 27.97 -1.08
C GLU A 178 15.09 26.49 -1.16
N ILE A 179 14.22 25.67 -1.74
CA ILE A 179 14.49 24.25 -1.97
C ILE A 179 15.74 24.06 -2.82
N LEU A 180 15.89 24.82 -3.92
CA LEU A 180 17.08 24.75 -4.77
C LEU A 180 18.38 25.09 -4.02
N LYS A 181 18.34 26.13 -3.16
CA LYS A 181 19.51 26.51 -2.33
C LYS A 181 19.88 25.42 -1.32
N ALA A 182 18.91 24.67 -0.81
CA ALA A 182 19.14 23.60 0.15
C ALA A 182 19.72 22.31 -0.46
N MET A 183 19.73 22.19 -1.78
CA MET A 183 20.33 21.03 -2.47
C MET A 183 21.86 21.13 -2.43
N THR A 184 22.52 20.02 -2.05
CA THR A 184 23.95 19.97 -1.77
C THR A 184 24.83 19.94 -3.03
N ASN A 185 24.28 19.54 -4.17
CA ASN A 185 25.01 19.47 -5.44
C ASN A 185 24.12 19.76 -6.66
N ASP A 186 24.76 19.98 -7.81
CA ASP A 186 24.06 20.35 -9.04
C ASP A 186 23.18 19.25 -9.60
N ALA A 187 23.54 17.99 -9.39
CA ALA A 187 22.71 16.87 -9.82
C ALA A 187 21.37 16.84 -9.06
N GLN A 188 21.37 17.12 -7.75
CA GLN A 188 20.14 17.25 -6.97
C GLN A 188 19.32 18.47 -7.41
N ARG A 189 19.97 19.63 -7.65
CA ARG A 189 19.29 20.82 -8.19
C ARG A 189 18.62 20.52 -9.51
N LEU A 190 19.29 19.77 -10.40
CA LEU A 190 18.75 19.39 -11.69
C LEU A 190 17.52 18.46 -11.56
N VAL A 191 17.50 17.54 -10.58
CA VAL A 191 16.31 16.75 -10.25
C VAL A 191 15.15 17.65 -9.84
N ILE A 192 15.38 18.63 -8.95
CA ILE A 192 14.34 19.54 -8.48
C ILE A 192 13.80 20.42 -9.61
N ARG A 193 14.68 20.95 -10.46
CA ARG A 193 14.29 21.74 -11.65
C ARG A 193 13.43 20.91 -12.60
N LEU A 194 13.83 19.68 -12.88
CA LEU A 194 13.07 18.79 -13.74
C LEU A 194 11.68 18.45 -13.15
N LEU A 195 11.60 18.17 -11.85
CA LEU A 195 10.32 17.96 -11.17
C LEU A 195 9.40 19.18 -11.27
N TYR A 196 9.94 20.39 -11.08
CA TYR A 196 9.17 21.64 -11.09
C TYR A 196 8.67 21.99 -12.50
N GLU A 197 9.52 21.91 -13.52
CA GLU A 197 9.13 22.26 -14.90
C GLU A 197 8.20 21.23 -15.53
N THR A 198 8.33 19.96 -15.20
CA THR A 198 7.62 18.87 -15.90
C THR A 198 6.48 18.24 -15.14
N GLY A 199 6.50 18.29 -13.81
CA GLY A 199 5.56 17.53 -12.97
C GLY A 199 5.71 16.01 -13.08
N MET A 200 6.86 15.49 -13.53
CA MET A 200 7.14 14.06 -13.61
C MET A 200 7.08 13.41 -12.23
N ARG A 201 6.73 12.10 -12.18
CA ARG A 201 6.90 11.32 -10.97
C ARG A 201 8.38 11.10 -10.67
N ILE A 202 8.76 11.06 -9.41
CA ILE A 202 10.16 10.84 -9.02
C ILE A 202 10.77 9.58 -9.69
N SER A 203 9.98 8.49 -9.79
CA SER A 203 10.42 7.26 -10.46
C SER A 203 10.63 7.44 -11.97
N GLU A 204 9.88 8.33 -12.64
CA GLU A 204 10.03 8.68 -14.04
C GLU A 204 11.31 9.52 -14.25
N VAL A 205 11.58 10.48 -13.35
CA VAL A 205 12.82 11.28 -13.36
C VAL A 205 14.05 10.38 -13.25
N PHE A 206 14.04 9.44 -12.31
CA PHE A 206 15.16 8.51 -12.12
C PHE A 206 15.25 7.41 -13.20
N GLY A 207 14.18 7.21 -13.96
CA GLY A 207 14.17 6.36 -15.16
C GLY A 207 14.62 7.05 -16.44
N LEU A 208 14.97 8.37 -16.37
CA LEU A 208 15.32 9.15 -17.55
C LEU A 208 16.73 8.83 -18.04
N CYS A 209 16.83 8.50 -19.34
CA CYS A 209 18.07 8.31 -20.04
C CYS A 209 18.32 9.48 -21.03
N THR A 210 19.59 9.71 -21.41
CA THR A 210 19.95 10.81 -22.31
C THR A 210 19.26 10.74 -23.67
N GLN A 211 18.94 9.55 -24.16
CA GLN A 211 18.18 9.33 -25.40
C GLN A 211 16.74 9.83 -25.34
N ASN A 212 16.17 9.94 -24.13
CA ASN A 212 14.81 10.45 -23.91
C ASN A 212 14.74 11.97 -23.92
N VAL A 213 15.88 12.68 -23.96
CA VAL A 213 15.98 14.15 -23.95
C VAL A 213 16.31 14.61 -25.36
N VAL A 214 15.33 15.12 -26.10
CA VAL A 214 15.47 15.46 -27.52
C VAL A 214 14.72 16.76 -27.81
N ALA A 215 15.39 17.69 -28.54
CA ALA A 215 14.76 18.90 -29.07
C ALA A 215 13.92 19.69 -28.05
N ASN A 216 14.49 20.01 -26.90
CA ASN A 216 13.82 20.70 -25.78
C ASN A 216 12.57 19.93 -25.25
N THR A 217 12.55 18.63 -25.36
CA THR A 217 11.53 17.79 -24.80
C THR A 217 12.10 16.62 -24.00
N VAL A 218 11.30 16.10 -23.09
CA VAL A 218 11.55 14.86 -22.34
C VAL A 218 10.48 13.86 -22.68
N LYS A 219 10.89 12.66 -23.15
CA LYS A 219 9.99 11.51 -23.37
C LYS A 219 9.96 10.63 -22.15
N VAL A 220 8.78 10.46 -21.58
CA VAL A 220 8.56 9.56 -20.43
C VAL A 220 8.16 8.19 -20.95
N GLU A 221 9.09 7.24 -20.93
CA GLU A 221 8.92 5.88 -21.45
C GLU A 221 9.24 4.80 -20.43
N LYS A 222 10.02 5.14 -19.39
CA LYS A 222 10.50 4.23 -18.36
C LYS A 222 10.36 4.83 -16.97
N GLN A 223 10.40 3.97 -15.98
CA GLN A 223 10.54 4.37 -14.58
C GLN A 223 11.61 3.52 -13.88
N TYR A 224 12.26 4.10 -12.89
CA TYR A 224 13.22 3.41 -12.04
C TYR A 224 12.60 3.19 -10.66
N ILE A 225 12.46 1.92 -10.28
CA ILE A 225 11.96 1.51 -8.96
C ILE A 225 13.16 1.41 -8.04
N TYR A 226 13.39 2.46 -7.26
CA TYR A 226 14.59 2.64 -6.44
C TYR A 226 14.82 1.48 -5.45
N ASP A 227 13.78 1.05 -4.73
CA ASP A 227 13.88 0.02 -3.70
C ASP A 227 14.34 -1.34 -4.25
N TYR A 228 14.15 -1.58 -5.54
CA TYR A 228 14.53 -2.81 -6.24
C TYR A 228 15.67 -2.62 -7.24
N LYS A 229 16.17 -1.40 -7.40
CA LYS A 229 17.18 -1.04 -8.40
C LYS A 229 16.79 -1.52 -9.81
N LEU A 230 15.51 -1.46 -10.15
CA LEU A 230 14.94 -2.04 -11.35
C LEU A 230 14.39 -0.97 -12.30
N PHE A 231 14.82 -1.04 -13.58
CA PHE A 231 14.15 -0.36 -14.67
C PHE A 231 12.93 -1.13 -15.14
N THR A 232 11.85 -0.42 -15.44
CA THR A 232 10.69 -1.01 -16.09
C THR A 232 10.12 -0.05 -17.13
N ASP A 233 9.82 -0.58 -18.30
CA ASP A 233 9.08 0.07 -19.39
C ASP A 233 7.59 0.07 -19.10
N LYS A 234 7.14 -0.71 -18.09
CA LYS A 234 5.73 -0.78 -17.70
C LYS A 234 5.41 0.41 -16.80
N LEU A 235 4.94 1.49 -17.40
CA LEU A 235 4.41 2.63 -16.67
C LEU A 235 3.03 2.29 -16.08
N LYS A 236 2.64 3.02 -15.02
CA LYS A 236 1.42 2.75 -14.23
C LYS A 236 0.14 2.72 -15.08
N THR A 237 0.06 3.58 -16.11
CA THR A 237 -1.08 3.69 -17.03
C THR A 237 -0.61 3.99 -18.45
N LYS A 238 -1.47 3.76 -19.46
CA LYS A 238 -1.18 4.14 -20.84
C LYS A 238 -0.91 5.65 -20.98
N ASN A 239 -1.59 6.49 -20.21
CA ASN A 239 -1.40 7.95 -20.21
C ASN A 239 -0.06 8.40 -19.59
N SER A 240 0.70 7.48 -19.00
CA SER A 240 2.04 7.80 -18.48
C SER A 240 3.08 7.97 -19.58
N TYR A 241 2.87 7.36 -20.78
CA TYR A 241 3.72 7.55 -21.94
C TYR A 241 3.41 8.90 -22.59
N ARG A 242 4.35 9.83 -22.52
CA ARG A 242 4.13 11.20 -22.96
C ARG A 242 5.44 11.93 -23.28
N THR A 243 5.33 13.03 -24.04
CA THR A 243 6.43 13.95 -24.31
C THR A 243 6.11 15.29 -23.64
N ILE A 244 7.04 15.82 -22.87
CA ILE A 244 6.86 17.04 -22.08
C ILE A 244 7.88 18.08 -22.58
N PRO A 245 7.45 19.28 -22.98
CA PRO A 245 8.36 20.37 -23.32
C PRO A 245 9.10 20.86 -22.07
N ILE A 246 10.37 21.21 -22.23
CA ILE A 246 11.23 21.79 -21.19
C ILE A 246 11.93 23.04 -21.72
N SER A 247 12.42 23.87 -20.80
CA SER A 247 13.20 25.04 -21.15
C SER A 247 14.50 24.66 -21.84
N SER A 248 15.00 25.54 -22.74
CA SER A 248 16.27 25.33 -23.43
C SER A 248 17.46 25.28 -22.46
N GLU A 249 17.34 25.92 -21.30
CA GLU A 249 18.33 25.87 -20.24
C GLU A 249 18.37 24.48 -19.60
N LEU A 250 17.21 23.96 -19.17
CA LEU A 250 17.11 22.62 -18.59
C LEU A 250 17.56 21.54 -19.57
N TYR A 251 17.19 21.68 -20.85
CA TYR A 251 17.66 20.78 -21.92
C TYR A 251 19.19 20.74 -22.02
N ARG A 252 19.87 21.91 -22.04
CA ARG A 252 21.32 21.98 -22.10
C ARG A 252 21.98 21.34 -20.89
N ASP A 253 21.43 21.59 -19.70
CA ASP A 253 21.99 21.07 -18.46
C ASP A 253 21.84 19.54 -18.39
N LEU A 254 20.69 19.00 -18.80
CA LEU A 254 20.45 17.55 -18.89
C LEU A 254 21.43 16.89 -19.91
N LYS A 255 21.69 17.55 -21.06
CA LYS A 255 22.59 17.02 -22.08
C LYS A 255 24.05 17.05 -21.66
N LYS A 256 24.46 18.03 -20.85
CA LYS A 256 25.83 18.15 -20.33
C LYS A 256 26.14 17.19 -19.19
N LYS A 257 25.10 16.70 -18.50
CA LYS A 257 25.31 15.81 -17.35
C LYS A 257 25.88 14.46 -17.79
N PRO A 258 26.95 13.98 -17.13
CA PRO A 258 27.46 12.62 -17.34
C PRO A 258 26.38 11.56 -17.08
N VAL A 259 26.43 10.49 -17.84
CA VAL A 259 25.52 9.35 -17.75
C VAL A 259 26.26 8.07 -17.42
N ASP A 260 25.57 7.07 -16.87
CA ASP A 260 26.14 5.74 -16.68
C ASP A 260 26.17 4.92 -18.01
N MET A 261 26.61 3.67 -17.92
CA MET A 261 26.73 2.78 -19.09
C MET A 261 25.38 2.50 -19.76
N ASP A 262 24.27 2.60 -19.01
CA ASP A 262 22.90 2.44 -19.52
C ASP A 262 22.31 3.79 -20.04
N GLY A 263 23.09 4.87 -20.03
CA GLY A 263 22.67 6.20 -20.44
C GLY A 263 21.78 6.93 -19.42
N ARG A 264 21.71 6.46 -18.16
CA ARG A 264 20.90 7.04 -17.10
C ARG A 264 21.49 8.35 -16.60
N ILE A 265 20.67 9.41 -16.53
CA ILE A 265 21.12 10.77 -16.19
C ILE A 265 21.35 10.92 -14.67
N PHE A 266 20.49 10.35 -13.83
CA PHE A 266 20.54 10.54 -12.36
C PHE A 266 21.05 9.31 -11.59
N TYR A 267 22.06 8.61 -12.13
CA TYR A 267 22.66 7.41 -11.52
C TYR A 267 23.40 7.72 -10.21
N ASP A 268 23.92 8.93 -10.07
CA ASP A 268 24.72 9.44 -8.96
C ASP A 268 23.88 10.12 -7.84
N VAL A 269 22.56 10.17 -7.99
CA VAL A 269 21.62 10.76 -7.01
C VAL A 269 20.79 9.67 -6.35
N GLN A 270 20.58 9.80 -5.05
CA GLN A 270 19.79 8.88 -4.26
C GLN A 270 18.37 9.43 -4.00
N VAL A 271 17.33 8.67 -4.31
CA VAL A 271 15.92 9.07 -4.07
C VAL A 271 15.64 9.41 -2.60
N PRO A 272 16.15 8.63 -1.60
CA PRO A 272 15.98 8.97 -0.18
C PRO A 272 16.58 10.34 0.19
N THR A 273 17.70 10.71 -0.41
CA THR A 273 18.34 12.01 -0.16
C THR A 273 17.46 13.17 -0.63
N ILE A 274 16.87 13.05 -1.83
CA ILE A 274 15.92 14.06 -2.33
C ILE A 274 14.71 14.15 -1.39
N ARG A 275 14.11 13.01 -1.00
CA ARG A 275 12.98 12.97 -0.08
C ARG A 275 13.32 13.59 1.29
N TYR A 276 14.51 13.32 1.82
CA TYR A 276 14.99 13.88 3.08
C TYR A 276 15.11 15.40 3.01
N HIS A 277 15.72 15.95 1.95
CA HIS A 277 15.81 17.40 1.79
C HIS A 277 14.42 18.03 1.68
N LEU A 278 13.52 17.46 0.89
CA LEU A 278 12.16 17.96 0.73
C LEU A 278 11.34 17.89 2.01
N SER A 279 11.53 16.88 2.84
CA SER A 279 10.80 16.75 4.12
C SER A 279 11.07 17.90 5.09
N LYS A 280 12.26 18.53 5.03
CA LYS A 280 12.60 19.72 5.83
C LYS A 280 11.70 20.91 5.51
N PHE A 281 11.16 20.96 4.30
CA PHE A 281 10.21 21.97 3.82
C PHE A 281 8.76 21.49 3.89
N LYS A 282 8.47 20.43 4.65
CA LYS A 282 7.13 19.81 4.73
C LYS A 282 6.53 19.49 3.35
N THR A 283 7.35 19.13 2.38
CA THR A 283 6.93 18.84 1.01
C THR A 283 7.47 17.50 0.51
N SER A 284 7.07 17.09 -0.68
CA SER A 284 7.43 15.81 -1.29
C SER A 284 7.57 15.95 -2.81
N PRO A 285 8.22 15.01 -3.51
CA PRO A 285 8.27 15.02 -4.97
C PRO A 285 6.91 15.10 -5.64
N HIS A 286 5.86 14.59 -4.99
CA HIS A 286 4.51 14.62 -5.54
C HIS A 286 3.89 16.01 -5.52
N CYS A 287 4.30 16.88 -4.56
CA CYS A 287 3.84 18.26 -4.49
C CYS A 287 4.24 19.07 -5.73
N PHE A 288 5.42 18.82 -6.31
CA PHE A 288 5.84 19.45 -7.58
C PHE A 288 4.89 19.14 -8.72
N ARG A 289 4.39 17.91 -8.77
CA ARG A 289 3.40 17.47 -9.76
C ARG A 289 2.06 18.19 -9.58
N HIS A 290 1.59 18.30 -8.32
CA HIS A 290 0.38 19.08 -7.99
C HIS A 290 0.57 20.55 -8.38
N THR A 291 1.69 21.15 -8.01
CA THR A 291 2.04 22.53 -8.37
C THR A 291 2.02 22.73 -9.89
N ARG A 292 2.67 21.84 -10.65
CA ARG A 292 2.69 21.97 -12.12
C ARG A 292 1.29 21.84 -12.73
N ALA A 293 0.49 20.89 -12.27
CA ALA A 293 -0.90 20.74 -12.71
C ALA A 293 -1.70 22.03 -12.43
N THR A 294 -1.60 22.56 -11.22
CA THR A 294 -2.29 23.80 -10.81
C THR A 294 -1.86 24.99 -11.68
N ILE A 295 -0.55 25.20 -11.90
CA ILE A 295 -0.02 26.26 -12.76
C ILE A 295 -0.61 26.17 -14.17
N LEU A 296 -0.62 24.98 -14.77
CA LEU A 296 -1.13 24.78 -16.13
C LEU A 296 -2.63 25.07 -16.22
N VAL A 297 -3.42 24.61 -15.23
CA VAL A 297 -4.87 24.87 -15.17
C VAL A 297 -5.13 26.38 -14.96
N SER A 298 -4.43 27.02 -14.05
CA SER A 298 -4.56 28.47 -13.77
C SER A 298 -4.12 29.34 -14.97
N SER A 299 -3.27 28.82 -15.84
CA SER A 299 -2.88 29.49 -17.10
C SER A 299 -3.91 29.31 -18.22
N GLY A 300 -5.09 28.73 -17.92
CA GLY A 300 -6.18 28.55 -18.91
C GLY A 300 -5.96 27.42 -19.92
N ILE A 301 -4.98 26.53 -19.67
CA ILE A 301 -4.75 25.38 -20.54
C ILE A 301 -5.88 24.37 -20.35
N ASP A 302 -6.40 23.84 -21.45
CA ASP A 302 -7.46 22.83 -21.42
C ASP A 302 -7.10 21.63 -20.55
N LEU A 303 -8.07 21.15 -19.75
CA LEU A 303 -7.86 20.06 -18.79
C LEU A 303 -7.41 18.76 -19.44
N THR A 304 -7.81 18.51 -20.69
CA THR A 304 -7.41 17.31 -21.43
C THR A 304 -5.92 17.38 -21.81
N VAL A 305 -5.45 18.58 -22.17
CA VAL A 305 -4.04 18.84 -22.45
C VAL A 305 -3.22 18.74 -21.16
N VAL A 306 -3.69 19.35 -20.06
CA VAL A 306 -3.01 19.24 -18.75
C VAL A 306 -2.93 17.78 -18.32
N ALA A 307 -4.00 17.00 -18.41
CA ALA A 307 -4.04 15.58 -18.08
C ALA A 307 -3.03 14.77 -18.93
N SER A 308 -2.90 15.10 -20.21
CA SER A 308 -1.93 14.48 -21.12
C SER A 308 -0.48 14.83 -20.73
N VAL A 309 -0.17 16.11 -20.47
CA VAL A 309 1.17 16.56 -20.06
C VAL A 309 1.59 15.97 -18.72
N ILE A 310 0.69 16.02 -17.74
CA ILE A 310 0.94 15.47 -16.40
C ILE A 310 0.95 13.95 -16.43
N GLY A 311 0.13 13.29 -17.28
CA GLY A 311 0.01 11.85 -17.37
C GLY A 311 -0.87 11.28 -16.24
N ASP A 312 -2.01 11.93 -15.99
CA ASP A 312 -3.04 11.50 -15.04
C ASP A 312 -4.43 11.56 -15.69
N LYS A 313 -5.47 11.15 -14.94
CA LYS A 313 -6.86 11.31 -15.38
C LYS A 313 -7.33 12.73 -15.10
N ILE A 314 -8.27 13.23 -15.92
CA ILE A 314 -8.89 14.57 -15.77
C ILE A 314 -9.49 14.74 -14.37
N GLU A 315 -10.21 13.71 -13.85
CA GLU A 315 -10.77 13.72 -12.50
C GLU A 315 -9.70 13.97 -11.42
N THR A 316 -8.50 13.37 -11.58
CA THR A 316 -7.38 13.56 -10.65
C THR A 316 -6.84 14.98 -10.71
N ILE A 317 -6.76 15.57 -11.91
CA ILE A 317 -6.33 16.96 -12.10
C ILE A 317 -7.32 17.93 -11.45
N LEU A 318 -8.62 17.76 -11.70
CA LEU A 318 -9.69 18.58 -11.10
C LEU A 318 -9.63 18.53 -9.57
N ASN A 319 -9.59 17.33 -8.98
CA ASN A 319 -9.49 17.16 -7.53
C ASN A 319 -8.23 17.82 -6.96
N THR A 320 -7.10 17.76 -7.68
CA THR A 320 -5.86 18.40 -7.27
C THR A 320 -6.01 19.92 -7.26
N TYR A 321 -6.58 20.49 -8.32
CA TYR A 321 -6.79 21.92 -8.48
C TYR A 321 -7.77 22.48 -7.44
N VAL A 322 -8.92 21.83 -7.23
CA VAL A 322 -9.92 22.20 -6.23
C VAL A 322 -9.31 22.18 -4.83
N ASN A 323 -8.60 21.11 -4.45
CA ASN A 323 -7.98 20.99 -3.13
C ASN A 323 -6.91 22.08 -2.87
N VAL A 324 -6.21 22.57 -3.88
CA VAL A 324 -5.23 23.66 -3.74
C VAL A 324 -5.96 24.98 -3.54
N ASN A 325 -7.06 25.21 -4.27
CA ASN A 325 -7.82 26.48 -4.18
C ASN A 325 -8.66 26.60 -2.90
N GLU A 326 -9.19 25.47 -2.39
CA GLU A 326 -10.02 25.47 -1.16
C GLU A 326 -9.19 25.50 0.12
N ASN A 327 -8.01 24.87 0.11
CA ASN A 327 -7.15 24.74 1.30
C ASN A 327 -5.92 25.67 1.27
N GLY A 328 -5.71 26.41 0.19
CA GLY A 328 -4.63 27.39 0.08
C GLY A 328 -5.00 28.67 0.88
N ASN A 329 -4.16 29.08 1.82
CA ASN A 329 -4.19 30.45 2.33
C ASN A 329 -4.13 31.41 1.13
N GLU A 330 -4.76 32.58 1.21
CA GLU A 330 -4.79 33.57 0.11
C GLU A 330 -3.39 33.95 -0.42
N ASN A 331 -2.36 33.74 0.38
CA ASN A 331 -0.94 33.95 0.03
C ASN A 331 -0.32 32.80 -0.82
N GLU A 332 -1.02 31.69 -1.03
CA GLU A 332 -0.53 30.51 -1.76
C GLU A 332 -1.15 30.38 -3.16
N LYS A 333 -2.03 31.32 -3.55
CA LYS A 333 -2.64 31.30 -4.88
C LYS A 333 -1.62 31.76 -5.93
N PRO A 334 -1.56 31.08 -7.09
CA PRO A 334 -0.74 31.57 -8.21
C PRO A 334 -1.21 32.98 -8.58
N LYS A 335 -0.28 33.92 -8.63
CA LYS A 335 -0.56 35.25 -9.18
C LYS A 335 -0.89 35.06 -10.65
N THR A 336 -2.11 35.45 -11.03
CA THR A 336 -2.58 35.48 -12.41
C THR A 336 -1.76 36.43 -13.25
#